data_70b2ac852cdd8524435a2feb19794bf6
#
_entry.id   70b2ac852cdd8524435a2feb19794bf6
#
_cell.length_a   1.000
_cell.length_b   1.000
_cell.length_c   1.000
_cell.angle_alpha   90.00
_cell.angle_beta   90.00
_cell.angle_gamma   90.00
#
_symmetry.space_group_name_H-M   'P 1'
#
loop_
_entity.id
_entity.type
_entity.pdbx_description
1 polymer ?
#
loop_
_entity_poly.entity_id
_entity_poly.type
_entity_poly.pdbx_seq_one_letter_code
_entity_poly.pdbx_strand_id
1 'polypeptide(L)'
;HFNKSKSKAEKLKKELQNRGAKVYLVKGDLSKESDLTKIVKFSKFKLKYFDCLINNASLFENDKLENFNTKSWGEHLRTNLRTPALLSKEFARNIKGKNNNIINIIDQRVFKLTPYFFSYTISKTGLYTLTKTSAMSLAPNIRVNGIAPGPTIKNKRQTDNHFKKQYLATPLRQQVNVIEICNAVDFFIKNSSITGQVLAIDSGQNLNWQTPDIMRGKE
;
A
#
# COMPACT_ATOMS: atom_id res chain seq x y z
N HIS A 1 8.48 -8.31 -6.70
CA HIS A 1 7.69 -9.48 -6.27
C HIS A 1 6.38 -9.57 -7.05
N PHE A 2 5.94 -10.81 -7.33
CA PHE A 2 4.62 -11.10 -7.88
C PHE A 2 4.09 -12.43 -7.32
N ASN A 3 2.76 -12.56 -7.23
CA ASN A 3 2.11 -13.83 -6.86
C ASN A 3 1.64 -14.59 -8.11
N LYS A 4 0.56 -14.11 -8.77
CA LYS A 4 -0.08 -14.81 -9.90
C LYS A 4 0.22 -14.18 -11.27
N SER A 5 0.63 -12.91 -11.32
CA SER A 5 0.73 -12.12 -12.55
C SER A 5 2.10 -12.22 -13.23
N LYS A 6 2.60 -13.43 -13.53
CA LYS A 6 3.93 -13.68 -14.11
C LYS A 6 4.16 -12.90 -15.41
N SER A 7 3.25 -13.00 -16.36
CA SER A 7 3.37 -12.33 -17.67
C SER A 7 3.49 -10.80 -17.56
N LYS A 8 2.67 -10.17 -16.67
CA LYS A 8 2.77 -8.73 -16.41
C LYS A 8 4.10 -8.35 -15.75
N ALA A 9 4.59 -9.17 -14.84
CA ALA A 9 5.87 -8.94 -14.18
C ALA A 9 7.04 -9.06 -15.15
N GLU A 10 7.02 -10.03 -16.07
CA GLU A 10 8.04 -10.20 -17.11
C GLU A 10 8.02 -9.05 -18.12
N LYS A 11 6.84 -8.59 -18.53
CA LYS A 11 6.71 -7.41 -19.39
C LYS A 11 7.33 -6.17 -18.74
N LEU A 12 6.95 -5.88 -17.49
CA LEU A 12 7.50 -4.76 -16.73
C LEU A 12 9.02 -4.88 -16.55
N LYS A 13 9.53 -6.09 -16.26
CA LYS A 13 10.97 -6.32 -16.18
C LYS A 13 11.68 -5.91 -17.47
N LYS A 14 11.19 -6.36 -18.64
CA LYS A 14 11.76 -6.00 -19.94
C LYS A 14 11.75 -4.49 -20.17
N GLU A 15 10.63 -3.82 -19.89
CA GLU A 15 10.51 -2.36 -20.03
C GLU A 15 11.52 -1.61 -19.17
N LEU A 16 11.71 -2.01 -17.93
CA LEU A 16 12.67 -1.38 -17.02
C LEU A 16 14.12 -1.69 -17.42
N GLN A 17 14.40 -2.91 -17.86
CA GLN A 17 15.73 -3.28 -18.34
C GLN A 17 16.12 -2.50 -19.60
N ASN A 18 15.18 -2.24 -20.51
CA ASN A 18 15.39 -1.38 -21.68
C ASN A 18 15.71 0.08 -21.32
N ARG A 19 15.36 0.50 -20.11
CA ARG A 19 15.72 1.81 -19.53
C ARG A 19 17.00 1.77 -18.70
N GLY A 20 17.77 0.68 -18.76
CA GLY A 20 19.04 0.49 -18.04
C GLY A 20 18.90 0.00 -16.60
N ALA A 21 17.70 -0.31 -16.10
CA ALA A 21 17.53 -0.78 -14.74
C ALA A 21 17.90 -2.27 -14.59
N LYS A 22 18.56 -2.62 -13.49
CA LYS A 22 18.84 -4.01 -13.11
C LYS A 22 17.65 -4.58 -12.35
N VAL A 23 16.89 -5.50 -12.97
CA VAL A 23 15.62 -5.99 -12.43
C VAL A 23 15.63 -7.49 -12.18
N TYR A 24 15.23 -7.90 -10.99
CA TYR A 24 15.02 -9.29 -10.61
C TYR A 24 13.57 -9.55 -10.28
N LEU A 25 13.06 -10.72 -10.62
CA LEU A 25 11.70 -11.15 -10.29
C LEU A 25 11.74 -12.28 -9.28
N VAL A 26 10.86 -12.23 -8.30
CA VAL A 26 10.64 -13.31 -7.33
C VAL A 26 9.16 -13.58 -7.19
N LYS A 27 8.78 -14.87 -7.30
CA LYS A 27 7.40 -15.34 -7.12
C LYS A 27 7.20 -15.83 -5.69
N GLY A 28 6.04 -15.51 -5.10
CA GLY A 28 5.60 -16.05 -3.82
C GLY A 28 4.23 -15.53 -3.41
N ASP A 29 3.59 -16.25 -2.52
CA ASP A 29 2.36 -15.86 -1.86
C ASP A 29 2.68 -15.26 -0.50
N LEU A 30 2.51 -13.97 -0.35
CA LEU A 30 2.83 -13.23 0.87
C LEU A 30 1.96 -13.61 2.10
N SER A 31 0.89 -14.37 1.90
CA SER A 31 0.13 -14.93 3.01
C SER A 31 0.81 -16.17 3.63
N LYS A 32 1.82 -16.74 2.94
CA LYS A 32 2.54 -17.95 3.34
C LYS A 32 3.95 -17.63 3.85
N GLU A 33 4.27 -18.07 5.04
CA GLU A 33 5.56 -17.80 5.69
C GLU A 33 6.75 -18.42 4.95
N SER A 34 6.55 -19.62 4.39
CA SER A 34 7.57 -20.30 3.58
C SER A 34 7.96 -19.48 2.34
N ASP A 35 6.97 -18.86 1.67
CA ASP A 35 7.23 -18.06 0.49
C ASP A 35 7.85 -16.71 0.86
N LEU A 36 7.45 -16.12 1.99
CA LEU A 36 8.08 -14.92 2.53
C LEU A 36 9.58 -15.16 2.80
N THR A 37 9.92 -16.28 3.43
CA THR A 37 11.33 -16.67 3.68
C THR A 37 12.11 -16.80 2.37
N LYS A 38 11.53 -17.43 1.35
CA LYS A 38 12.16 -17.54 0.01
C LYS A 38 12.38 -16.17 -0.64
N ILE A 39 11.37 -15.28 -0.58
CA ILE A 39 11.46 -13.93 -1.12
C ILE A 39 12.60 -13.16 -0.47
N VAL A 40 12.68 -13.19 0.86
CA VAL A 40 13.74 -12.50 1.60
C VAL A 40 15.12 -13.05 1.26
N LYS A 41 15.30 -14.38 1.28
CA LYS A 41 16.59 -15.02 0.90
C LYS A 41 17.00 -14.67 -0.51
N PHE A 42 16.09 -14.74 -1.48
CA PHE A 42 16.36 -14.37 -2.86
C PHE A 42 16.77 -12.90 -3.01
N SER A 43 16.05 -11.99 -2.31
CA SER A 43 16.33 -10.55 -2.36
C SER A 43 17.71 -10.24 -1.79
N LYS A 44 18.07 -10.81 -0.63
CA LYS A 44 19.41 -10.68 -0.02
C LYS A 44 20.50 -11.15 -0.97
N PHE A 45 20.33 -12.32 -1.60
CA PHE A 45 21.31 -12.87 -2.54
C PHE A 45 21.51 -11.97 -3.76
N LYS A 46 20.43 -11.36 -4.31
CA LYS A 46 20.49 -10.56 -5.54
C LYS A 46 20.91 -9.11 -5.31
N LEU A 47 20.48 -8.49 -4.21
CA LEU A 47 20.65 -7.06 -3.96
C LEU A 47 21.77 -6.76 -2.96
N LYS A 48 22.18 -7.73 -2.14
CA LYS A 48 23.15 -7.60 -1.04
C LYS A 48 22.68 -6.66 0.08
N TYR A 49 22.32 -5.40 -0.26
CA TYR A 49 21.79 -4.39 0.65
C TYR A 49 20.48 -3.82 0.11
N PHE A 50 19.69 -3.23 1.01
CA PHE A 50 18.43 -2.62 0.68
C PHE A 50 18.46 -1.14 1.01
N ASP A 51 18.03 -0.29 0.08
CA ASP A 51 17.91 1.15 0.26
C ASP A 51 16.46 1.61 0.42
N CYS A 52 15.53 0.89 -0.22
CA CYS A 52 14.10 1.16 -0.16
C CYS A 52 13.27 -0.12 -0.18
N LEU A 53 12.28 -0.18 0.72
CA LEU A 53 11.23 -1.21 0.72
C LEU A 53 9.88 -0.56 0.45
N ILE A 54 9.17 -1.02 -0.58
CA ILE A 54 7.80 -0.57 -0.87
C ILE A 54 6.83 -1.72 -0.61
N ASN A 55 6.05 -1.63 0.47
CA ASN A 55 4.98 -2.56 0.80
C ASN A 55 3.71 -2.18 0.03
N ASN A 56 3.62 -2.62 -1.24
CA ASN A 56 2.50 -2.33 -2.14
C ASN A 56 1.50 -3.48 -2.27
N ALA A 57 1.93 -4.72 -2.08
CA ALA A 57 1.05 -5.88 -2.23
C ALA A 57 -0.11 -5.83 -1.23
N SER A 58 -1.33 -6.10 -1.70
CA SER A 58 -2.53 -6.04 -0.87
C SER A 58 -3.56 -7.05 -1.31
N LEU A 59 -4.31 -7.60 -0.35
CA LEU A 59 -5.57 -8.29 -0.56
C LEU A 59 -6.70 -7.30 -0.29
N PHE A 60 -7.74 -7.28 -1.14
CA PHE A 60 -8.86 -6.36 -1.06
C PHE A 60 -10.16 -7.09 -1.38
N GLU A 61 -10.80 -7.69 -0.38
CA GLU A 61 -12.09 -8.37 -0.50
C GLU A 61 -13.14 -7.69 0.36
N ASN A 62 -14.40 -7.74 -0.12
CA ASN A 62 -15.50 -7.10 0.60
C ASN A 62 -16.11 -8.05 1.62
N ASP A 63 -16.27 -7.54 2.83
CA ASP A 63 -16.98 -8.18 3.93
C ASP A 63 -17.57 -7.12 4.87
N LYS A 64 -18.38 -7.56 5.83
CA LYS A 64 -18.94 -6.76 6.93
C LYS A 64 -18.79 -7.52 8.23
N LEU A 65 -18.99 -6.83 9.37
CA LEU A 65 -18.93 -7.45 10.69
C LEU A 65 -19.84 -8.70 10.80
N GLU A 66 -21.05 -8.63 10.22
CA GLU A 66 -22.04 -9.71 10.31
C GLU A 66 -21.71 -10.94 9.46
N ASN A 67 -20.85 -10.81 8.44
CA ASN A 67 -20.65 -11.89 7.46
C ASN A 67 -19.18 -12.16 7.08
N PHE A 68 -18.21 -11.56 7.80
CA PHE A 68 -16.81 -11.90 7.54
C PHE A 68 -16.55 -13.37 7.93
N ASN A 69 -15.68 -14.05 7.19
CA ASN A 69 -15.24 -15.38 7.56
C ASN A 69 -13.79 -15.35 8.07
N THR A 70 -13.48 -16.24 9.00
CA THR A 70 -12.17 -16.33 9.67
C THR A 70 -11.00 -16.50 8.70
N LYS A 71 -11.22 -17.17 7.57
CA LYS A 71 -10.19 -17.36 6.53
C LYS A 71 -9.86 -16.04 5.88
N SER A 72 -10.85 -15.31 5.36
CA SER A 72 -10.67 -14.00 4.71
C SER A 72 -10.07 -12.98 5.69
N TRP A 73 -10.58 -12.92 6.91
CA TRP A 73 -9.99 -12.14 7.99
C TRP A 73 -8.50 -12.41 8.17
N GLY A 74 -8.13 -13.69 8.35
CA GLY A 74 -6.73 -14.07 8.51
C GLY A 74 -5.87 -13.75 7.27
N GLU A 75 -6.40 -13.87 6.06
CA GLU A 75 -5.68 -13.53 4.84
C GLU A 75 -5.43 -12.03 4.71
N HIS A 76 -6.40 -11.17 5.07
CA HIS A 76 -6.21 -9.72 5.11
C HIS A 76 -5.12 -9.33 6.13
N LEU A 77 -5.21 -9.83 7.36
CA LEU A 77 -4.22 -9.50 8.39
C LEU A 77 -2.82 -10.03 8.04
N ARG A 78 -2.72 -11.24 7.50
CA ARG A 78 -1.42 -11.79 7.07
C ARG A 78 -0.81 -10.97 5.95
N THR A 79 -1.57 -10.71 4.88
CA THR A 79 -1.05 -10.07 3.67
C THR A 79 -0.80 -8.58 3.86
N ASN A 80 -1.76 -7.85 4.46
CA ASN A 80 -1.74 -6.40 4.49
C ASN A 80 -1.05 -5.81 5.73
N LEU A 81 -0.85 -6.60 6.80
CA LEU A 81 -0.28 -6.11 8.06
C LEU A 81 0.93 -6.93 8.50
N ARG A 82 0.76 -8.26 8.76
CA ARG A 82 1.87 -9.08 9.28
C ARG A 82 3.04 -9.15 8.32
N THR A 83 2.80 -9.33 7.02
CA THR A 83 3.86 -9.40 6.02
C THR A 83 4.63 -8.09 5.88
N PRO A 84 4.03 -6.90 5.76
CA PRO A 84 4.75 -5.63 5.86
C PRO A 84 5.62 -5.51 7.11
N ALA A 85 5.13 -5.93 8.29
CA ALA A 85 5.92 -5.91 9.52
C ALA A 85 7.15 -6.82 9.43
N LEU A 86 6.99 -8.05 8.94
CA LEU A 86 8.10 -8.99 8.77
C LEU A 86 9.11 -8.54 7.72
N LEU A 87 8.65 -8.00 6.57
CA LEU A 87 9.51 -7.45 5.55
C LEU A 87 10.29 -6.23 6.05
N SER A 88 9.65 -5.36 6.84
CA SER A 88 10.29 -4.20 7.46
C SER A 88 11.38 -4.62 8.45
N LYS A 89 11.12 -5.66 9.28
CA LYS A 89 12.11 -6.26 10.17
C LYS A 89 13.32 -6.81 9.40
N GLU A 90 13.07 -7.55 8.32
CA GLU A 90 14.14 -8.11 7.49
C GLU A 90 14.88 -7.04 6.68
N PHE A 91 14.20 -5.99 6.25
CA PHE A 91 14.79 -4.82 5.63
C PHE A 91 15.78 -4.14 6.59
N ALA A 92 15.35 -3.84 7.82
CA ALA A 92 16.18 -3.18 8.82
C ALA A 92 17.48 -3.94 9.15
N ARG A 93 17.48 -5.27 8.99
CA ARG A 93 18.67 -6.12 9.19
C ARG A 93 19.66 -6.14 8.02
N ASN A 94 19.28 -5.55 6.87
CA ASN A 94 20.05 -5.68 5.62
C ASN A 94 20.28 -4.33 4.92
N ILE A 95 20.17 -3.23 5.63
CA ILE A 95 20.52 -1.90 5.15
C ILE A 95 22.03 -1.67 5.14
N LYS A 96 22.46 -0.68 4.36
CA LYS A 96 23.82 -0.14 4.42
C LYS A 96 23.74 1.38 4.58
N GLY A 97 24.45 1.89 5.58
CA GLY A 97 24.50 3.33 5.85
C GLY A 97 23.19 3.88 6.44
N LYS A 98 22.94 5.16 6.20
CA LYS A 98 21.79 5.92 6.71
C LYS A 98 20.86 6.33 5.55
N ASN A 99 19.69 6.89 5.90
CA ASN A 99 18.70 7.43 4.96
C ASN A 99 17.97 6.37 4.11
N ASN A 100 17.82 5.18 4.65
CA ASN A 100 17.01 4.13 4.02
C ASN A 100 15.52 4.41 4.20
N ASN A 101 14.67 3.83 3.33
CA ASN A 101 13.25 4.12 3.30
C ASN A 101 12.38 2.88 3.34
N ILE A 102 11.30 2.93 4.11
CA ILE A 102 10.16 2.01 3.99
C ILE A 102 8.94 2.84 3.63
N ILE A 103 8.25 2.46 2.56
CA ILE A 103 7.02 3.13 2.10
C ILE A 103 5.89 2.11 2.08
N ASN A 104 4.85 2.37 2.88
CA ASN A 104 3.68 1.52 2.98
C ASN A 104 2.54 2.09 2.14
N ILE A 105 2.01 1.31 1.18
CA ILE A 105 0.79 1.69 0.46
C ILE A 105 -0.41 1.27 1.31
N ILE A 106 -1.03 2.28 1.92
CA ILE A 106 -2.15 2.15 2.85
C ILE A 106 -3.48 2.20 2.08
N ASP A 107 -4.43 3.00 2.49
CA ASP A 107 -5.69 3.30 1.81
C ASP A 107 -6.33 4.51 2.49
N GLN A 108 -7.04 5.38 1.77
CA GLN A 108 -7.77 6.51 2.35
C GLN A 108 -8.83 6.09 3.38
N ARG A 109 -9.29 4.82 3.35
CA ARG A 109 -10.26 4.27 4.32
C ARG A 109 -9.79 4.32 5.77
N VAL A 110 -8.50 4.46 6.03
CA VAL A 110 -7.99 4.64 7.40
C VAL A 110 -8.38 6.00 7.99
N PHE A 111 -8.70 6.99 7.14
CA PHE A 111 -9.18 8.31 7.51
C PHE A 111 -10.70 8.44 7.43
N LYS A 112 -11.35 7.68 6.54
CA LYS A 112 -12.80 7.68 6.36
C LYS A 112 -13.34 6.26 6.39
N LEU A 113 -13.80 5.85 7.57
CA LEU A 113 -14.32 4.50 7.79
C LEU A 113 -15.67 4.29 7.10
N THR A 114 -15.93 3.06 6.72
CA THR A 114 -17.23 2.60 6.19
C THR A 114 -17.56 1.22 6.78
N PRO A 115 -18.83 0.80 6.83
CA PRO A 115 -19.20 -0.53 7.31
C PRO A 115 -18.82 -1.67 6.35
N TYR A 116 -18.36 -1.35 5.15
CA TYR A 116 -17.92 -2.31 4.13
C TYR A 116 -16.40 -2.50 4.15
N PHE A 117 -15.94 -3.64 3.62
CA PHE A 117 -14.52 -3.99 3.62
C PHE A 117 -13.93 -4.03 5.04
N PHE A 118 -14.68 -4.64 5.95
CA PHE A 118 -14.42 -4.61 7.38
C PHE A 118 -13.02 -5.10 7.74
N SER A 119 -12.70 -6.36 7.40
CA SER A 119 -11.39 -6.95 7.71
C SER A 119 -10.23 -6.29 6.94
N TYR A 120 -10.49 -5.86 5.70
CA TYR A 120 -9.52 -5.07 4.93
C TYR A 120 -9.20 -3.76 5.63
N THR A 121 -10.22 -2.98 6.02
CA THR A 121 -10.04 -1.67 6.67
C THR A 121 -9.25 -1.81 7.95
N ILE A 122 -9.56 -2.81 8.80
CA ILE A 122 -8.81 -3.09 10.02
C ILE A 122 -7.34 -3.40 9.71
N SER A 123 -7.07 -4.23 8.69
CA SER A 123 -5.70 -4.55 8.28
C SER A 123 -4.92 -3.32 7.82
N LYS A 124 -5.56 -2.40 7.10
CA LYS A 124 -4.93 -1.13 6.64
C LYS A 124 -4.78 -0.11 7.77
N THR A 125 -5.70 -0.05 8.72
CA THR A 125 -5.54 0.77 9.94
C THR A 125 -4.38 0.24 10.79
N GLY A 126 -4.23 -1.07 10.91
CA GLY A 126 -3.04 -1.67 11.51
C GLY A 126 -1.75 -1.27 10.80
N LEU A 127 -1.73 -1.26 9.45
CA LEU A 127 -0.58 -0.82 8.66
C LEU A 127 -0.28 0.69 8.83
N TYR A 128 -1.32 1.52 8.97
CA TYR A 128 -1.18 2.94 9.31
C TYR A 128 -0.47 3.12 10.66
N THR A 129 -0.90 2.40 11.69
CA THR A 129 -0.27 2.41 13.00
C THR A 129 1.15 1.86 12.94
N LEU A 130 1.36 0.73 12.24
CA LEU A 130 2.69 0.15 12.01
C LEU A 130 3.64 1.15 11.36
N THR A 131 3.18 1.96 10.42
CA THR A 131 4.00 3.00 9.77
C THR A 131 4.58 3.96 10.80
N LYS A 132 3.75 4.48 11.69
CA LYS A 132 4.16 5.45 12.73
C LYS A 132 5.06 4.82 13.79
N THR A 133 4.69 3.65 14.30
CA THR A 133 5.49 2.96 15.33
C THR A 133 6.84 2.50 14.79
N SER A 134 6.88 2.03 13.53
CA SER A 134 8.14 1.67 12.88
C SER A 134 9.03 2.89 12.62
N ALA A 135 8.46 4.04 12.28
CA ALA A 135 9.21 5.28 12.11
C ALA A 135 9.95 5.69 13.39
N MET A 136 9.29 5.56 14.54
CA MET A 136 9.91 5.82 15.85
C MET A 136 10.99 4.78 16.18
N SER A 137 10.73 3.50 15.93
CA SER A 137 11.63 2.41 16.30
C SER A 137 12.89 2.32 15.42
N LEU A 138 12.81 2.71 14.15
CA LEU A 138 13.87 2.51 13.16
C LEU A 138 14.69 3.77 12.88
N ALA A 139 14.31 4.90 13.47
CA ALA A 139 15.12 6.12 13.45
C ALA A 139 16.46 5.91 14.20
N PRO A 140 17.55 6.58 13.82
CA PRO A 140 17.66 7.54 12.72
C PRO A 140 18.05 6.91 11.37
N ASN A 141 18.19 5.60 11.26
CA ASN A 141 18.79 4.93 10.09
C ASN A 141 17.78 4.66 8.96
N ILE A 142 16.51 4.53 9.32
CA ILE A 142 15.44 4.22 8.37
C ILE A 142 14.25 5.15 8.60
N ARG A 143 13.79 5.79 7.56
CA ARG A 143 12.53 6.54 7.54
C ARG A 143 11.39 5.65 7.10
N VAL A 144 10.24 5.75 7.74
CA VAL A 144 9.06 4.96 7.41
C VAL A 144 7.88 5.90 7.19
N ASN A 145 7.34 5.88 5.98
CA ASN A 145 6.20 6.72 5.58
C ASN A 145 5.12 5.90 4.88
N GLY A 146 3.95 6.47 4.71
CA GLY A 146 2.82 5.85 4.06
C GLY A 146 2.20 6.72 2.99
N ILE A 147 1.57 6.07 2.02
CA ILE A 147 0.71 6.72 1.03
C ILE A 147 -0.67 6.08 1.17
N ALA A 148 -1.72 6.89 1.20
CA ALA A 148 -3.10 6.46 1.31
C ALA A 148 -3.87 6.84 0.04
N PRO A 149 -3.88 5.98 -1.00
CA PRO A 149 -4.56 6.25 -2.26
C PRO A 149 -6.09 6.23 -2.12
N GLY A 150 -6.74 7.03 -2.93
CA GLY A 150 -8.16 6.96 -3.25
C GLY A 150 -8.44 6.14 -4.51
N PRO A 151 -9.48 6.50 -5.30
CA PRO A 151 -9.91 5.76 -6.49
C PRO A 151 -8.90 5.91 -7.64
N THR A 152 -7.89 5.03 -7.67
CA THR A 152 -6.76 5.07 -8.61
C THR A 152 -6.96 4.11 -9.79
N ILE A 153 -7.22 2.84 -9.51
CA ILE A 153 -7.41 1.79 -10.53
C ILE A 153 -8.70 1.02 -10.22
N LYS A 154 -9.50 0.83 -11.28
CA LYS A 154 -10.70 0.00 -11.19
C LYS A 154 -10.36 -1.42 -10.74
N ASN A 155 -11.05 -1.93 -9.74
CA ASN A 155 -10.92 -3.32 -9.34
C ASN A 155 -11.80 -4.23 -10.22
N LYS A 156 -11.56 -5.54 -10.16
CA LYS A 156 -12.26 -6.53 -11.00
C LYS A 156 -13.77 -6.62 -10.76
N ARG A 157 -14.26 -6.16 -9.60
CA ARG A 157 -15.68 -6.19 -9.22
C ARG A 157 -16.44 -4.96 -9.69
N GLN A 158 -15.74 -3.92 -10.13
CA GLN A 158 -16.34 -2.66 -10.55
C GLN A 158 -16.56 -2.63 -12.07
N THR A 159 -17.70 -2.13 -12.51
CA THR A 159 -17.90 -1.65 -13.87
C THR A 159 -17.23 -0.29 -14.07
N ASP A 160 -16.99 0.11 -15.32
CA ASP A 160 -16.42 1.44 -15.61
C ASP A 160 -17.33 2.57 -15.09
N ASN A 161 -18.65 2.41 -15.23
CA ASN A 161 -19.61 3.37 -14.73
C ASN A 161 -19.60 3.46 -13.20
N HIS A 162 -19.51 2.33 -12.48
CA HIS A 162 -19.39 2.34 -11.03
C HIS A 162 -18.09 3.05 -10.58
N PHE A 163 -16.97 2.74 -11.21
CA PHE A 163 -15.69 3.40 -10.91
C PHE A 163 -15.72 4.90 -11.21
N LYS A 164 -16.34 5.29 -12.35
CA LYS A 164 -16.55 6.70 -12.72
C LYS A 164 -17.38 7.44 -11.66
N LYS A 165 -18.51 6.87 -11.24
CA LYS A 165 -19.33 7.43 -10.16
C LYS A 165 -18.52 7.61 -8.86
N GLN A 166 -17.66 6.66 -8.53
CA GLN A 166 -16.84 6.71 -7.32
C GLN A 166 -15.88 7.91 -7.32
N TYR A 167 -15.10 8.14 -8.38
CA TYR A 167 -14.17 9.25 -8.40
C TYR A 167 -14.85 10.60 -8.64
N LEU A 168 -15.99 10.65 -9.36
CA LEU A 168 -16.78 11.88 -9.50
C LEU A 168 -17.48 12.29 -8.19
N ALA A 169 -17.63 11.38 -7.24
CA ALA A 169 -18.16 11.69 -5.89
C ALA A 169 -17.10 12.24 -4.93
N THR A 170 -15.83 12.34 -5.33
CA THR A 170 -14.80 12.99 -4.53
C THR A 170 -14.88 14.52 -4.67
N PRO A 171 -14.38 15.31 -3.69
CA PRO A 171 -14.35 16.77 -3.79
C PRO A 171 -13.71 17.31 -5.07
N LEU A 172 -12.60 16.73 -5.52
CA LEU A 172 -11.93 17.15 -6.76
C LEU A 172 -12.54 16.53 -8.02
N ARG A 173 -13.51 15.62 -7.89
CA ARG A 173 -14.26 14.97 -8.99
C ARG A 173 -13.38 14.34 -10.06
N GLN A 174 -12.23 13.82 -9.66
CA GLN A 174 -11.26 13.21 -10.58
C GLN A 174 -10.72 11.89 -10.05
N GLN A 175 -10.32 11.04 -10.99
CA GLN A 175 -9.57 9.82 -10.69
C GLN A 175 -8.16 10.20 -10.26
N VAL A 176 -7.64 9.55 -9.22
CA VAL A 176 -6.24 9.65 -8.85
C VAL A 176 -5.38 8.99 -9.93
N ASN A 177 -4.40 9.70 -10.46
CA ASN A 177 -3.47 9.13 -11.44
C ASN A 177 -2.40 8.28 -10.73
N VAL A 178 -2.08 7.12 -11.31
CA VAL A 178 -1.00 6.24 -10.80
C VAL A 178 0.33 6.99 -10.69
N ILE A 179 0.61 7.93 -11.60
CA ILE A 179 1.84 8.72 -11.57
C ILE A 179 1.95 9.60 -10.31
N GLU A 180 0.83 10.07 -9.76
CA GLU A 180 0.82 10.87 -8.53
C GLU A 180 1.27 10.02 -7.33
N ILE A 181 0.87 8.73 -7.29
CA ILE A 181 1.36 7.78 -6.29
C ILE A 181 2.87 7.55 -6.44
N CYS A 182 3.37 7.41 -7.68
CA CYS A 182 4.79 7.27 -7.95
C CYS A 182 5.58 8.54 -7.54
N ASN A 183 5.04 9.72 -7.83
CA ASN A 183 5.63 11.01 -7.43
C ASN A 183 5.70 11.14 -5.91
N ALA A 184 4.70 10.65 -5.17
CA ALA A 184 4.73 10.65 -3.71
C ALA A 184 5.78 9.66 -3.16
N VAL A 185 5.99 8.51 -3.80
CA VAL A 185 7.11 7.62 -3.47
C VAL A 185 8.44 8.34 -3.65
N ASP A 186 8.65 8.98 -4.80
CA ASP A 186 9.86 9.75 -5.10
C ASP A 186 10.05 10.93 -4.11
N PHE A 187 8.97 11.63 -3.78
CA PHE A 187 8.96 12.68 -2.76
C PHE A 187 9.47 12.17 -1.40
N PHE A 188 8.98 11.05 -0.91
CA PHE A 188 9.45 10.47 0.36
C PHE A 188 10.91 9.98 0.28
N ILE A 189 11.36 9.50 -0.87
CA ILE A 189 12.75 9.09 -1.06
C ILE A 189 13.68 10.29 -0.98
N LYS A 190 13.35 11.39 -1.65
CA LYS A 190 14.19 12.60 -1.77
C LYS A 190 14.23 13.48 -0.52
N ASN A 191 13.18 13.46 0.30
CA ASN A 191 13.06 14.36 1.46
C ASN A 191 13.45 13.66 2.77
N SER A 192 14.69 13.86 3.19
CA SER A 192 15.31 13.15 4.32
C SER A 192 14.79 13.51 5.70
N SER A 193 14.08 14.63 5.85
CA SER A 193 13.52 15.09 7.14
C SER A 193 12.11 14.57 7.41
N ILE A 194 11.55 13.70 6.54
CA ILE A 194 10.18 13.22 6.66
C ILE A 194 10.16 11.76 7.10
N THR A 195 9.56 11.48 8.25
CA THR A 195 9.28 10.13 8.74
C THR A 195 7.99 10.08 9.55
N GLY A 196 7.32 8.93 9.59
CA GLY A 196 6.06 8.72 10.30
C GLY A 196 4.84 9.39 9.64
N GLN A 197 4.99 9.97 8.46
CA GLN A 197 3.90 10.66 7.76
C GLN A 197 3.11 9.72 6.85
N VAL A 198 1.82 10.01 6.72
CA VAL A 198 0.94 9.33 5.77
C VAL A 198 0.24 10.38 4.91
N LEU A 199 0.56 10.37 3.61
CA LEU A 199 0.02 11.30 2.64
C LEU A 199 -1.20 10.69 1.94
N ALA A 200 -2.36 11.33 2.10
CA ALA A 200 -3.55 10.98 1.33
C ALA A 200 -3.44 11.54 -0.09
N ILE A 201 -3.60 10.67 -1.09
CA ILE A 201 -3.70 11.03 -2.51
C ILE A 201 -5.01 10.41 -3.00
N ASP A 202 -6.12 11.08 -2.75
CA ASP A 202 -7.45 10.51 -2.84
C ASP A 202 -8.50 11.45 -3.44
N SER A 203 -8.06 12.52 -4.09
CA SER A 203 -8.93 13.56 -4.64
C SER A 203 -9.87 14.18 -3.59
N GLY A 204 -9.43 14.19 -2.32
CA GLY A 204 -10.21 14.68 -1.19
C GLY A 204 -11.28 13.71 -0.69
N GLN A 205 -11.26 12.43 -1.12
CA GLN A 205 -12.29 11.46 -0.74
C GLN A 205 -12.44 11.32 0.79
N ASN A 206 -11.36 11.42 1.54
CA ASN A 206 -11.40 11.34 3.00
C ASN A 206 -12.06 12.56 3.67
N LEU A 207 -12.20 13.68 2.96
CA LEU A 207 -12.79 14.93 3.44
C LEU A 207 -14.31 15.01 3.23
N ASN A 208 -14.91 14.02 2.57
CA ASN A 208 -16.37 14.01 2.36
C ASN A 208 -17.10 13.93 3.69
N TRP A 209 -17.83 14.98 4.03
CA TRP A 209 -18.53 15.18 5.30
C TRP A 209 -20.05 15.26 5.15
N GLN A 210 -20.55 15.40 3.91
CA GLN A 210 -21.97 15.61 3.62
C GLN A 210 -22.83 14.45 4.10
N THR A 211 -23.80 14.77 4.92
CA THR A 211 -24.87 13.87 5.38
C THR A 211 -26.17 14.16 4.60
N PRO A 212 -27.15 13.21 4.55
CA PRO A 212 -28.35 13.38 3.75
C PRO A 212 -29.22 14.61 4.09
N ASP A 213 -29.16 15.08 5.31
CA ASP A 213 -29.84 16.30 5.78
C ASP A 213 -29.19 17.55 5.14
N ILE A 214 -27.88 17.63 5.17
CA ILE A 214 -27.11 18.76 4.59
C ILE A 214 -27.17 18.76 3.06
N MET A 215 -27.20 17.58 2.43
CA MET A 215 -27.32 17.48 0.95
C MET A 215 -28.62 18.10 0.39
N ARG A 216 -29.62 18.26 1.21
CA ARG A 216 -30.89 18.95 0.86
C ARG A 216 -30.90 20.40 1.34
N GLY A 217 -29.80 20.87 1.93
CA GLY A 217 -29.73 22.10 2.68
C GLY A 217 -29.89 23.35 1.82
N LYS A 218 -31.00 23.99 2.07
CA LYS A 218 -31.09 25.42 2.19
C LYS A 218 -31.23 25.66 3.70
N GLU A 219 -30.16 25.98 4.36
CA GLU A 219 -30.27 26.82 5.55
C GLU A 219 -30.48 28.25 5.07
#